data_f87441b07361062ebb41c8e1eb1ace1e
#
_entry.id   f87441b07361062ebb41c8e1eb1ace1e
#
_cell.length_a   1.000
_cell.length_b   1.000
_cell.length_c   1.000
_cell.angle_alpha   90.00
_cell.angle_beta   90.00
_cell.angle_gamma   90.00
#
_symmetry.space_group_name_H-M   'P 1'
#
loop_
_entity.id
_entity.type
_entity.pdbx_description
1 polymer ?
#
loop_
_entity_poly.entity_id
_entity_poly.type
_entity_poly.pdbx_seq_one_letter_code
_entity_poly.pdbx_strand_id
1 'polypeptide(L)'
;IDNVPAPGIEKEYQMLQQDLPVITVQKFNEFAAQILTPTNQVILVSQPQVEGKSLPQREEMIAIVNNAMNAEYEAYVDEVITDPLIAKMPKKGKIKKEYTDKFGTTVMELSNGAKVIIKPTDYAADQIAFNAFSVGGQFGALANKEANESELKLLSTAVESSMIGTFNNIKLGKYLTGKNVGITLSMGKAIDNIYGQSSVKDLETLLQLNYLYFTDIRPDAETYNANIAKVRPSLVNAEKNPNTIFMQNV
;
A
#
# COMPACT_ATOMS: atom_id res chain seq x y z
N ILE A 1 14.42 -30.27 -3.81
CA ILE A 1 14.13 -29.39 -4.95
C ILE A 1 13.43 -30.26 -5.97
N ASP A 2 12.16 -30.02 -6.15
CA ASP A 2 11.27 -30.77 -7.01
C ASP A 2 11.75 -30.65 -8.46
N ASN A 3 11.92 -31.73 -9.15
CA ASN A 3 12.34 -31.79 -10.56
C ASN A 3 11.29 -31.15 -11.49
N VAL A 4 10.91 -29.88 -11.20
CA VAL A 4 9.98 -29.14 -12.03
C VAL A 4 10.77 -28.48 -13.15
N PRO A 5 10.43 -28.70 -14.41
CA PRO A 5 11.10 -28.05 -15.53
C PRO A 5 10.89 -26.52 -15.46
N ALA A 6 11.96 -25.78 -15.72
CA ALA A 6 11.90 -24.33 -15.85
C ALA A 6 11.74 -23.98 -17.34
N PRO A 7 10.53 -23.71 -17.82
CA PRO A 7 10.26 -23.59 -19.25
C PRO A 7 10.80 -22.31 -19.91
N GLY A 8 11.21 -21.34 -19.11
CA GLY A 8 11.57 -19.99 -19.57
C GLY A 8 10.36 -19.08 -19.79
N ILE A 9 10.61 -17.77 -19.78
CA ILE A 9 9.55 -16.74 -19.73
C ILE A 9 8.62 -16.76 -20.96
N GLU A 10 9.13 -17.05 -22.15
CA GLU A 10 8.31 -17.11 -23.36
C GLU A 10 7.31 -18.28 -23.28
N LYS A 11 7.75 -19.41 -22.74
CA LYS A 11 6.88 -20.59 -22.59
C LYS A 11 5.87 -20.40 -21.47
N GLU A 12 6.28 -19.79 -20.37
CA GLU A 12 5.38 -19.43 -19.27
C GLU A 12 4.30 -18.45 -19.74
N TYR A 13 4.65 -17.47 -20.55
CA TYR A 13 3.70 -16.54 -21.14
C TYR A 13 2.70 -17.21 -22.07
N GLN A 14 3.18 -18.16 -22.93
CA GLN A 14 2.28 -18.93 -23.78
C GLN A 14 1.31 -19.80 -22.98
N MET A 15 1.78 -20.45 -21.91
CA MET A 15 0.94 -21.22 -21.00
C MET A 15 -0.09 -20.35 -20.34
N LEU A 16 0.30 -19.18 -19.79
CA LEU A 16 -0.61 -18.23 -19.20
C LEU A 16 -1.70 -17.77 -20.18
N GLN A 17 -1.35 -17.46 -21.43
CA GLN A 17 -2.32 -17.07 -22.45
C GLN A 17 -3.32 -18.20 -22.77
N GLN A 18 -2.89 -19.46 -22.72
CA GLN A 18 -3.76 -20.61 -22.95
C GLN A 18 -4.66 -20.92 -21.76
N ASP A 19 -4.15 -20.77 -20.54
CA ASP A 19 -4.82 -21.17 -19.31
C ASP A 19 -5.77 -20.09 -18.79
N LEU A 20 -5.40 -18.80 -18.93
CA LEU A 20 -6.18 -17.68 -18.39
C LEU A 20 -7.65 -17.68 -18.84
N PRO A 21 -8.01 -17.92 -20.12
CA PRO A 21 -9.39 -17.94 -20.57
C PRO A 21 -10.25 -19.09 -19.99
N VAL A 22 -9.60 -20.15 -19.51
CA VAL A 22 -10.30 -21.32 -18.93
C VAL A 22 -10.38 -21.29 -17.40
N ILE A 23 -9.71 -20.31 -16.75
CA ILE A 23 -9.84 -20.05 -15.32
C ILE A 23 -11.12 -19.24 -15.09
N THR A 24 -12.21 -19.96 -14.81
CA THR A 24 -13.49 -19.35 -14.49
C THR A 24 -13.72 -19.26 -12.98
N VAL A 25 -14.64 -18.41 -12.54
CA VAL A 25 -15.08 -18.33 -11.13
C VAL A 25 -15.54 -19.72 -10.63
N GLN A 26 -16.25 -20.47 -11.47
CA GLN A 26 -16.69 -21.81 -11.12
C GLN A 26 -15.50 -22.74 -10.83
N LYS A 27 -14.48 -22.78 -11.70
CA LYS A 27 -13.27 -23.60 -11.47
C LYS A 27 -12.53 -23.18 -10.22
N PHE A 28 -12.48 -21.86 -9.95
CA PHE A 28 -11.86 -21.36 -8.74
C PHE A 28 -12.60 -21.83 -7.48
N ASN A 29 -13.95 -21.79 -7.49
CA ASN A 29 -14.76 -22.30 -6.39
C ASN A 29 -14.63 -23.82 -6.22
N GLU A 30 -14.58 -24.59 -7.31
CA GLU A 30 -14.35 -26.04 -7.27
C GLU A 30 -12.99 -26.36 -6.65
N PHE A 31 -11.94 -25.59 -7.01
CA PHE A 31 -10.60 -25.74 -6.43
C PHE A 31 -10.57 -25.37 -4.95
N ALA A 32 -11.22 -24.26 -4.57
CA ALA A 32 -11.34 -23.84 -3.17
C ALA A 32 -12.04 -24.92 -2.31
N ALA A 33 -13.08 -25.55 -2.84
CA ALA A 33 -13.78 -26.65 -2.17
C ALA A 33 -12.90 -27.90 -1.96
N GLN A 34 -11.90 -28.13 -2.81
CA GLN A 34 -10.94 -29.22 -2.65
C GLN A 34 -9.89 -28.94 -1.58
N ILE A 35 -9.57 -27.67 -1.35
CA ILE A 35 -8.59 -27.26 -0.32
C ILE A 35 -9.26 -27.19 1.06
N LEU A 36 -10.47 -26.64 1.13
CA LEU A 36 -11.24 -26.46 2.36
C LEU A 36 -12.05 -27.71 2.70
N THR A 37 -11.38 -28.80 3.04
CA THR A 37 -12.03 -30.06 3.42
C THR A 37 -12.32 -30.10 4.93
N PRO A 38 -13.40 -30.78 5.37
CA PRO A 38 -13.70 -30.94 6.81
C PRO A 38 -12.76 -31.90 7.53
N THR A 39 -11.89 -32.59 6.79
CA THR A 39 -10.93 -33.59 7.30
C THR A 39 -9.51 -33.15 7.01
N ASN A 40 -8.55 -33.71 7.74
CA ASN A 40 -7.12 -33.42 7.56
C ASN A 40 -6.76 -31.94 7.79
N GLN A 41 -7.37 -31.34 8.82
CA GLN A 41 -7.14 -29.95 9.23
C GLN A 41 -6.34 -29.89 10.52
N VAL A 42 -5.44 -28.91 10.62
CA VAL A 42 -4.78 -28.52 11.87
C VAL A 42 -5.18 -27.09 12.17
N ILE A 43 -5.82 -26.91 13.33
CA ILE A 43 -6.24 -25.59 13.81
C ILE A 43 -5.29 -25.16 14.91
N LEU A 44 -4.54 -24.10 14.67
CA LEU A 44 -3.66 -23.49 15.66
C LEU A 44 -4.20 -22.12 16.05
N VAL A 45 -4.48 -21.95 17.35
CA VAL A 45 -4.89 -20.66 17.93
C VAL A 45 -3.78 -20.15 18.82
N SER A 46 -3.24 -18.98 18.52
CA SER A 46 -2.22 -18.31 19.34
C SER A 46 -2.77 -16.97 19.81
N GLN A 47 -2.73 -16.75 21.11
CA GLN A 47 -3.17 -15.49 21.72
C GLN A 47 -2.28 -15.15 22.93
N PRO A 48 -2.13 -13.86 23.28
CA PRO A 48 -1.44 -13.48 24.51
C PRO A 48 -2.25 -13.92 25.74
N GLN A 49 -1.54 -14.37 26.76
CA GLN A 49 -2.15 -14.59 28.06
C GLN A 49 -2.41 -13.23 28.73
N VAL A 50 -3.65 -12.94 29.00
CA VAL A 50 -4.08 -11.70 29.67
C VAL A 50 -4.66 -12.04 31.03
N GLU A 51 -4.20 -11.34 32.08
CA GLU A 51 -4.70 -11.53 33.44
C GLU A 51 -6.23 -11.28 33.50
N GLY A 52 -6.96 -12.18 34.16
CA GLY A 52 -8.41 -12.11 34.26
C GLY A 52 -9.18 -12.58 33.02
N LYS A 53 -8.52 -13.06 31.98
CA LYS A 53 -9.16 -13.67 30.79
C LYS A 53 -8.82 -15.16 30.73
N SER A 54 -9.83 -16.02 30.70
CA SER A 54 -9.65 -17.45 30.44
C SER A 54 -9.25 -17.68 28.97
N LEU A 55 -8.38 -18.68 28.77
CA LEU A 55 -8.14 -19.17 27.40
C LEU A 55 -9.37 -19.95 26.94
N PRO A 56 -9.78 -19.81 25.65
CA PRO A 56 -10.87 -20.60 25.12
C PRO A 56 -10.54 -22.10 25.21
N GLN A 57 -11.51 -22.90 25.57
CA GLN A 57 -11.34 -24.34 25.67
C GLN A 57 -11.34 -24.95 24.28
N ARG A 58 -10.73 -26.13 24.15
CA ARG A 58 -10.61 -26.85 22.89
C ARG A 58 -11.99 -27.09 22.23
N GLU A 59 -12.96 -27.45 23.04
CA GLU A 59 -14.33 -27.75 22.60
C GLU A 59 -15.05 -26.52 22.08
N GLU A 60 -14.82 -25.36 22.69
CA GLU A 60 -15.37 -24.07 22.22
C GLU A 60 -14.80 -23.69 20.86
N MET A 61 -13.48 -23.87 20.67
CA MET A 61 -12.82 -23.58 19.41
C MET A 61 -13.30 -24.51 18.28
N ILE A 62 -13.44 -25.80 18.55
CA ILE A 62 -13.99 -26.77 17.61
C ILE A 62 -15.43 -26.38 17.22
N ALA A 63 -16.26 -25.98 18.19
CA ALA A 63 -17.63 -25.54 17.94
C ALA A 63 -17.67 -24.30 17.05
N ILE A 64 -16.81 -23.30 17.30
CA ILE A 64 -16.73 -22.08 16.46
C ILE A 64 -16.39 -22.44 15.02
N VAL A 65 -15.36 -23.29 14.81
CA VAL A 65 -14.95 -23.69 13.46
C VAL A 65 -16.05 -24.47 12.75
N ASN A 66 -16.68 -25.44 13.44
CA ASN A 66 -17.77 -26.23 12.85
C ASN A 66 -18.97 -25.34 12.50
N ASN A 67 -19.32 -24.39 13.38
CA ASN A 67 -20.40 -23.46 13.10
C ASN A 67 -20.08 -22.57 11.89
N ALA A 68 -18.85 -22.06 11.79
CA ALA A 68 -18.41 -21.25 10.65
C ALA A 68 -18.43 -22.05 9.33
N MET A 69 -18.00 -23.33 9.38
CA MET A 69 -18.01 -24.19 8.17
C MET A 69 -19.41 -24.58 7.70
N ASN A 70 -20.39 -24.62 8.59
CA ASN A 70 -21.77 -25.00 8.27
C ASN A 70 -22.72 -23.81 8.15
N ALA A 71 -22.24 -22.59 8.37
CA ALA A 71 -23.07 -21.40 8.23
C ALA A 71 -23.37 -21.08 6.78
N GLU A 72 -24.55 -20.60 6.52
CA GLU A 72 -24.89 -20.00 5.23
C GLU A 72 -24.40 -18.56 5.20
N TYR A 73 -23.63 -18.23 4.17
CA TYR A 73 -23.12 -16.88 3.96
C TYR A 73 -23.70 -16.29 2.69
N GLU A 74 -24.05 -15.02 2.76
CA GLU A 74 -24.39 -14.27 1.54
C GLU A 74 -23.17 -14.17 0.65
N ALA A 75 -23.36 -14.32 -0.67
CA ALA A 75 -22.29 -14.17 -1.63
C ALA A 75 -21.73 -12.74 -1.56
N TYR A 76 -20.39 -12.63 -1.53
CA TYR A 76 -19.76 -11.33 -1.61
C TYR A 76 -20.09 -10.64 -2.94
N VAL A 77 -20.66 -9.46 -2.86
CA VAL A 77 -20.93 -8.61 -4.02
C VAL A 77 -19.81 -7.58 -4.11
N ASP A 78 -19.01 -7.68 -5.17
CA ASP A 78 -17.94 -6.71 -5.39
C ASP A 78 -18.51 -5.40 -5.93
N GLU A 79 -18.14 -4.30 -5.28
CA GLU A 79 -18.53 -2.96 -5.70
C GLU A 79 -17.50 -2.45 -6.72
N VAL A 80 -17.96 -2.26 -7.96
CA VAL A 80 -17.14 -1.66 -9.00
C VAL A 80 -17.01 -0.17 -8.74
N ILE A 81 -15.78 0.29 -8.53
CA ILE A 81 -15.48 1.70 -8.30
C ILE A 81 -15.42 2.42 -9.63
N THR A 82 -16.40 3.27 -9.90
CA THR A 82 -16.49 4.09 -11.12
C THR A 82 -16.16 5.56 -10.90
N ASP A 83 -16.05 5.98 -9.65
CA ASP A 83 -15.72 7.36 -9.29
C ASP A 83 -14.32 7.72 -9.81
N PRO A 84 -14.14 8.90 -10.42
CA PRO A 84 -12.79 9.36 -10.78
C PRO A 84 -11.98 9.72 -9.53
N LEU A 85 -10.66 9.51 -9.57
CA LEU A 85 -9.78 9.93 -8.46
C LEU A 85 -9.92 11.41 -8.14
N ILE A 86 -9.98 12.24 -9.16
CA ILE A 86 -10.14 13.69 -9.05
C ILE A 86 -11.46 14.08 -9.71
N ALA A 87 -12.45 14.44 -8.93
CA ALA A 87 -13.77 14.84 -9.44
C ALA A 87 -13.71 16.13 -10.28
N LYS A 88 -12.80 17.06 -9.93
CA LYS A 88 -12.58 18.30 -10.65
C LYS A 88 -11.10 18.53 -10.86
N MET A 89 -10.65 18.35 -12.09
CA MET A 89 -9.25 18.54 -12.46
C MET A 89 -8.75 19.95 -12.12
N PRO A 90 -7.53 20.06 -11.56
CA PRO A 90 -6.94 21.36 -11.26
C PRO A 90 -6.69 22.17 -12.52
N LYS A 91 -6.59 23.50 -12.36
CA LYS A 91 -6.20 24.37 -13.46
C LYS A 91 -4.76 24.05 -13.90
N LYS A 92 -4.54 24.02 -15.21
CA LYS A 92 -3.19 23.80 -15.76
C LYS A 92 -2.22 24.87 -15.26
N GLY A 93 -1.08 24.44 -14.76
CA GLY A 93 0.05 25.32 -14.44
C GLY A 93 0.72 25.87 -15.72
N LYS A 94 1.68 26.79 -15.53
CA LYS A 94 2.49 27.34 -16.62
C LYS A 94 3.94 26.94 -16.45
N ILE A 95 4.59 26.59 -17.56
CA ILE A 95 6.04 26.44 -17.63
C ILE A 95 6.61 27.85 -17.83
N LYS A 96 7.48 28.30 -16.92
CA LYS A 96 8.19 29.59 -17.04
C LYS A 96 9.43 29.49 -17.89
N LYS A 97 10.13 28.35 -17.77
CA LYS A 97 11.37 28.10 -18.48
C LYS A 97 11.49 26.61 -18.79
N GLU A 98 12.02 26.30 -19.95
CA GLU A 98 12.34 24.95 -20.39
C GLU A 98 13.71 24.96 -21.07
N TYR A 99 14.57 23.98 -20.72
CA TYR A 99 15.89 23.84 -21.33
C TYR A 99 16.41 22.40 -21.16
N THR A 100 17.40 22.06 -21.99
CA THR A 100 18.13 20.81 -21.83
C THR A 100 19.41 21.07 -21.06
N ASP A 101 19.67 20.28 -20.02
CA ASP A 101 20.88 20.40 -19.22
C ASP A 101 22.06 19.63 -19.84
N LYS A 102 23.24 19.72 -19.18
CA LYS A 102 24.47 19.04 -19.62
C LYS A 102 24.41 17.50 -19.59
N PHE A 103 23.40 16.92 -18.93
CA PHE A 103 23.16 15.48 -18.87
C PHE A 103 22.15 15.00 -19.90
N GLY A 104 21.68 15.90 -20.77
CA GLY A 104 20.68 15.62 -21.80
C GLY A 104 19.29 15.39 -21.19
N THR A 105 19.00 16.00 -20.01
CA THR A 105 17.67 15.97 -19.41
C THR A 105 16.88 17.21 -19.79
N THR A 106 15.56 17.07 -19.95
CA THR A 106 14.67 18.21 -20.09
C THR A 106 14.32 18.76 -18.70
N VAL A 107 14.62 20.01 -18.46
CA VAL A 107 14.35 20.70 -17.19
C VAL A 107 13.26 21.74 -17.43
N MET A 108 12.18 21.68 -16.67
CA MET A 108 11.08 22.64 -16.68
C MET A 108 10.96 23.33 -15.32
N GLU A 109 10.91 24.65 -15.32
CA GLU A 109 10.61 25.47 -14.15
C GLU A 109 9.15 25.91 -14.20
N LEU A 110 8.36 25.47 -13.22
CA LEU A 110 6.92 25.75 -13.20
C LEU A 110 6.60 27.09 -12.53
N SER A 111 5.40 27.59 -12.77
CA SER A 111 4.96 28.89 -12.23
C SER A 111 4.82 28.90 -10.70
N ASN A 112 4.65 27.75 -10.06
CA ASN A 112 4.62 27.58 -8.61
C ASN A 112 6.01 27.42 -7.95
N GLY A 113 7.08 27.47 -8.75
CA GLY A 113 8.47 27.29 -8.27
C GLY A 113 8.97 25.85 -8.32
N ALA A 114 8.13 24.88 -8.60
CA ALA A 114 8.58 23.50 -8.74
C ALA A 114 9.47 23.34 -9.98
N LYS A 115 10.48 22.48 -9.88
CA LYS A 115 11.34 22.08 -10.99
C LYS A 115 11.04 20.64 -11.36
N VAL A 116 10.75 20.39 -12.62
CA VAL A 116 10.53 19.06 -13.17
C VAL A 116 11.71 18.70 -14.07
N ILE A 117 12.29 17.53 -13.86
CA ILE A 117 13.41 17.00 -14.63
C ILE A 117 12.98 15.70 -15.27
N ILE A 118 13.06 15.61 -16.59
CA ILE A 118 12.67 14.42 -17.35
C ILE A 118 13.91 13.86 -18.06
N LYS A 119 14.16 12.57 -17.83
CA LYS A 119 15.22 11.82 -18.50
C LYS A 119 14.61 10.61 -19.20
N PRO A 120 14.41 10.67 -20.54
CA PRO A 120 14.07 9.47 -21.30
C PRO A 120 15.21 8.45 -21.25
N THR A 121 14.86 7.17 -21.03
CA THR A 121 15.80 6.05 -21.01
C THR A 121 15.18 4.86 -21.72
N ASP A 122 16.00 3.91 -22.12
CA ASP A 122 15.63 2.64 -22.75
C ASP A 122 15.84 1.43 -21.82
N TYR A 123 15.98 1.67 -20.51
CA TYR A 123 16.25 0.61 -19.54
C TYR A 123 15.08 -0.34 -19.33
N ALA A 124 13.85 0.15 -19.44
CA ALA A 124 12.63 -0.63 -19.36
C ALA A 124 11.56 -0.02 -20.28
N ALA A 125 10.94 -0.86 -21.11
CA ALA A 125 10.05 -0.41 -22.20
C ALA A 125 8.74 0.22 -21.72
N ASP A 126 8.20 -0.21 -20.58
CA ASP A 126 6.90 0.27 -20.05
C ASP A 126 7.00 0.63 -18.56
N GLN A 127 8.02 1.40 -18.21
CA GLN A 127 8.21 1.83 -16.83
C GLN A 127 8.54 3.31 -16.74
N ILE A 128 7.85 4.02 -15.86
CA ILE A 128 8.18 5.37 -15.43
C ILE A 128 8.56 5.31 -13.97
N ALA A 129 9.78 5.73 -13.64
CA ALA A 129 10.20 5.98 -12.27
C ALA A 129 10.01 7.46 -11.94
N PHE A 130 9.36 7.75 -10.83
CA PHE A 130 9.07 9.09 -10.35
C PHE A 130 9.72 9.30 -8.99
N ASN A 131 10.40 10.42 -8.83
CA ASN A 131 10.92 10.85 -7.54
C ASN A 131 10.71 12.36 -7.40
N ALA A 132 10.11 12.77 -6.30
CA ALA A 132 10.04 14.17 -5.91
C ALA A 132 10.61 14.34 -4.51
N PHE A 133 11.29 15.47 -4.27
CA PHE A 133 11.82 15.77 -2.95
C PHE A 133 11.72 17.25 -2.61
N SER A 134 11.67 17.53 -1.33
CA SER A 134 11.76 18.88 -0.78
C SER A 134 12.66 18.89 0.46
N VAL A 135 13.30 20.03 0.71
CA VAL A 135 14.10 20.21 1.90
C VAL A 135 13.18 20.57 3.07
N GLY A 136 13.43 19.98 4.23
CA GLY A 136 12.66 20.19 5.45
C GLY A 136 12.70 18.95 6.35
N GLY A 137 11.91 17.96 6.01
CA GLY A 137 11.85 16.70 6.75
C GLY A 137 11.47 16.89 8.21
N GLN A 138 11.80 15.90 9.03
CA GLN A 138 11.53 15.93 10.48
C GLN A 138 12.17 17.14 11.17
N PHE A 139 13.41 17.51 10.76
CA PHE A 139 14.08 18.67 11.35
C PHE A 139 13.34 19.97 11.06
N GLY A 140 12.81 20.13 9.86
CA GLY A 140 11.98 21.28 9.50
C GLY A 140 10.71 21.36 10.34
N ALA A 141 9.97 20.26 10.45
CA ALA A 141 8.74 20.19 11.23
C ALA A 141 8.97 20.49 12.74
N LEU A 142 10.06 19.95 13.30
CA LEU A 142 10.43 20.24 14.71
C LEU A 142 10.87 21.70 14.90
N ALA A 143 11.70 22.25 14.02
CA ALA A 143 12.18 23.62 14.08
C ALA A 143 11.05 24.64 13.96
N ASN A 144 10.08 24.38 13.09
CA ASN A 144 8.90 25.20 12.87
C ASN A 144 7.79 24.96 13.92
N LYS A 145 7.98 24.00 14.83
CA LYS A 145 6.98 23.58 15.84
C LYS A 145 5.65 23.09 15.22
N GLU A 146 5.72 22.51 14.04
CA GLU A 146 4.58 21.92 13.33
C GLU A 146 4.20 20.55 13.88
N ALA A 147 5.17 19.85 14.49
CA ALA A 147 4.99 18.55 15.12
C ALA A 147 6.00 18.35 16.26
N ASN A 148 5.73 17.40 17.15
CA ASN A 148 6.69 16.90 18.14
C ASN A 148 7.25 15.52 17.73
N GLU A 149 8.29 15.05 18.41
CA GLU A 149 8.94 13.78 18.08
C GLU A 149 8.00 12.57 18.15
N SER A 150 7.04 12.56 19.07
CA SER A 150 6.08 11.47 19.22
C SER A 150 5.09 11.43 18.06
N GLU A 151 4.65 12.59 17.59
CA GLU A 151 3.79 12.72 16.41
C GLU A 151 4.52 12.25 15.15
N LEU A 152 5.79 12.63 15.00
CA LEU A 152 6.59 12.20 13.84
C LEU A 152 6.81 10.68 13.79
N LYS A 153 6.91 10.00 14.93
CA LYS A 153 6.98 8.54 14.99
C LYS A 153 5.70 7.84 14.51
N LEU A 154 4.56 8.51 14.61
CA LEU A 154 3.26 7.99 14.19
C LEU A 154 2.83 8.48 12.80
N LEU A 155 3.62 9.35 12.17
CA LEU A 155 3.25 9.98 10.89
C LEU A 155 2.96 8.95 9.79
N SER A 156 3.81 7.94 9.63
CA SER A 156 3.57 6.88 8.63
C SER A 156 2.23 6.17 8.87
N THR A 157 1.96 5.80 10.13
CA THR A 157 0.68 5.17 10.50
C THR A 157 -0.51 6.09 10.23
N ALA A 158 -0.36 7.38 10.48
CA ALA A 158 -1.41 8.37 10.22
C ALA A 158 -1.68 8.52 8.71
N VAL A 159 -0.64 8.63 7.89
CA VAL A 159 -0.77 8.75 6.43
C VAL A 159 -1.36 7.46 5.83
N GLU A 160 -0.86 6.29 6.23
CA GLU A 160 -1.37 4.99 5.78
C GLU A 160 -2.82 4.74 6.20
N SER A 161 -3.27 5.38 7.27
CA SER A 161 -4.66 5.29 7.75
C SER A 161 -5.57 6.37 7.16
N SER A 162 -5.06 7.27 6.34
CA SER A 162 -5.83 8.39 5.80
C SER A 162 -6.56 8.02 4.50
N MET A 163 -7.65 8.69 4.24
CA MET A 163 -8.28 8.70 2.93
C MET A 163 -7.50 9.61 1.99
N ILE A 164 -7.41 9.24 0.74
CA ILE A 164 -6.87 10.05 -0.35
C ILE A 164 -8.04 10.53 -1.20
N GLY A 165 -8.32 11.82 -1.16
CA GLY A 165 -9.57 12.35 -1.72
C GLY A 165 -10.78 11.74 -1.00
N THR A 166 -11.62 11.06 -1.77
CA THR A 166 -12.80 10.32 -1.25
C THR A 166 -12.57 8.82 -1.13
N PHE A 167 -11.33 8.36 -1.30
CA PHE A 167 -10.97 6.96 -1.31
C PHE A 167 -10.28 6.56 -0.01
N ASN A 168 -10.87 5.65 0.75
CA ASN A 168 -10.15 4.92 1.77
C ASN A 168 -9.24 3.86 1.12
N ASN A 169 -8.38 3.21 1.90
CA ASN A 169 -7.41 2.25 1.38
C ASN A 169 -8.06 1.09 0.60
N ILE A 170 -9.23 0.61 1.04
CA ILE A 170 -9.95 -0.49 0.38
C ILE A 170 -10.48 -0.03 -0.97
N LYS A 171 -11.18 1.10 -1.00
CA LYS A 171 -11.74 1.70 -2.22
C LYS A 171 -10.62 2.08 -3.20
N LEU A 172 -9.52 2.63 -2.70
CA LEU A 172 -8.37 2.96 -3.54
C LEU A 172 -7.73 1.70 -4.14
N GLY A 173 -7.53 0.65 -3.33
CA GLY A 173 -7.02 -0.63 -3.82
C GLY A 173 -7.88 -1.22 -4.93
N LYS A 174 -9.21 -1.20 -4.79
CA LYS A 174 -10.14 -1.64 -5.83
C LYS A 174 -10.03 -0.77 -7.10
N TYR A 175 -9.97 0.55 -6.95
CA TYR A 175 -9.80 1.47 -8.08
C TYR A 175 -8.51 1.22 -8.86
N LEU A 176 -7.44 0.86 -8.17
CA LEU A 176 -6.13 0.60 -8.77
C LEU A 176 -5.98 -0.82 -9.32
N THR A 177 -6.96 -1.69 -9.14
CA THR A 177 -6.92 -3.05 -9.71
C THR A 177 -6.77 -3.00 -11.22
N GLY A 178 -5.77 -3.73 -11.75
CA GLY A 178 -5.43 -3.74 -13.18
C GLY A 178 -4.62 -2.53 -13.67
N LYS A 179 -4.23 -1.62 -12.76
CA LYS A 179 -3.29 -0.53 -13.04
C LYS A 179 -1.91 -0.86 -12.47
N ASN A 180 -0.88 -0.56 -13.24
CA ASN A 180 0.50 -0.66 -12.76
C ASN A 180 0.95 0.73 -12.29
N VAL A 181 0.63 1.04 -11.04
CA VAL A 181 0.96 2.32 -10.42
C VAL A 181 1.19 2.15 -8.93
N GLY A 182 2.19 2.82 -8.41
CA GLY A 182 2.47 2.88 -6.98
C GLY A 182 3.05 4.24 -6.59
N ILE A 183 2.75 4.69 -5.39
CA ILE A 183 3.29 5.92 -4.82
C ILE A 183 3.51 5.73 -3.32
N THR A 184 4.61 6.26 -2.81
CA THR A 184 5.00 6.18 -1.39
C THR A 184 5.55 7.53 -0.95
N LEU A 185 5.05 8.03 0.17
CA LEU A 185 5.57 9.21 0.84
C LEU A 185 6.55 8.79 1.93
N SER A 186 7.62 9.54 2.08
CA SER A 186 8.62 9.33 3.10
C SER A 186 9.13 10.66 3.65
N MET A 187 8.96 10.88 4.94
CA MET A 187 9.58 12.00 5.65
C MET A 187 10.91 11.55 6.24
N GLY A 188 12.01 11.95 5.60
CA GLY A 188 13.35 11.74 6.12
C GLY A 188 13.70 12.75 7.21
N LYS A 189 14.93 12.71 7.75
CA LYS A 189 15.37 13.66 8.77
C LYS A 189 15.42 15.10 8.24
N ALA A 190 15.96 15.30 7.04
CA ALA A 190 16.17 16.63 6.43
C ALA A 190 15.49 16.81 5.07
N ILE A 191 14.96 15.76 4.50
CA ILE A 191 14.40 15.75 3.15
C ILE A 191 13.10 14.93 3.18
N ASP A 192 12.05 15.49 2.60
CA ASP A 192 10.82 14.77 2.29
C ASP A 192 10.89 14.21 0.89
N ASN A 193 10.45 12.98 0.71
CA ASN A 193 10.49 12.31 -0.58
C ASN A 193 9.13 11.71 -0.94
N ILE A 194 8.84 11.73 -2.24
CA ILE A 194 7.78 10.94 -2.83
C ILE A 194 8.41 10.05 -3.89
N TYR A 195 8.26 8.76 -3.74
CA TYR A 195 8.66 7.76 -4.71
C TYR A 195 7.43 7.24 -5.42
N GLY A 196 7.49 7.14 -6.73
CA GLY A 196 6.41 6.61 -7.52
C GLY A 196 6.92 5.80 -8.70
N GLN A 197 6.07 4.91 -9.18
CA GLN A 197 6.29 4.18 -10.42
C GLN A 197 4.97 3.96 -11.12
N SER A 198 5.01 3.92 -12.44
CA SER A 198 3.86 3.54 -13.24
C SER A 198 4.27 2.91 -14.57
N SER A 199 3.32 2.23 -15.22
CA SER A 199 3.40 2.02 -16.65
C SER A 199 3.19 3.34 -17.39
N VAL A 200 3.55 3.38 -18.67
CA VAL A 200 3.31 4.58 -19.52
C VAL A 200 1.83 4.93 -19.56
N LYS A 201 0.95 3.93 -19.70
CA LYS A 201 -0.52 4.12 -19.75
C LYS A 201 -1.11 4.64 -18.43
N ASP A 202 -0.47 4.36 -17.30
CA ASP A 202 -0.97 4.69 -15.95
C ASP A 202 -0.33 5.95 -15.36
N LEU A 203 0.51 6.67 -16.13
CA LEU A 203 1.18 7.90 -15.68
C LEU A 203 0.21 8.95 -15.15
N GLU A 204 -0.93 9.14 -15.83
CA GLU A 204 -1.94 10.08 -15.37
C GLU A 204 -2.46 9.72 -13.97
N THR A 205 -2.71 8.44 -13.72
CA THR A 205 -3.13 7.94 -12.40
C THR A 205 -2.06 8.23 -11.34
N LEU A 206 -0.77 8.03 -11.65
CA LEU A 206 0.33 8.36 -10.75
C LEU A 206 0.34 9.86 -10.40
N LEU A 207 0.19 10.72 -11.39
CA LEU A 207 0.20 12.17 -11.18
C LEU A 207 -1.06 12.66 -10.43
N GLN A 208 -2.21 12.04 -10.65
CA GLN A 208 -3.44 12.30 -9.90
C GLN A 208 -3.29 11.90 -8.43
N LEU A 209 -2.73 10.73 -8.14
CA LEU A 209 -2.40 10.30 -6.78
C LEU A 209 -1.44 11.28 -6.11
N ASN A 210 -0.34 11.64 -6.78
CA ASN A 210 0.61 12.62 -6.28
C ASN A 210 -0.08 13.95 -5.94
N TYR A 211 -0.96 14.44 -6.80
CA TYR A 211 -1.72 15.67 -6.54
C TYR A 211 -2.60 15.55 -5.29
N LEU A 212 -3.34 14.44 -5.14
CA LEU A 212 -4.21 14.22 -4.00
C LEU A 212 -3.44 14.08 -2.68
N TYR A 213 -2.27 13.46 -2.70
CA TYR A 213 -1.40 13.40 -1.52
C TYR A 213 -0.94 14.76 -1.02
N PHE A 214 -0.86 15.77 -1.89
CA PHE A 214 -0.55 17.15 -1.48
C PHE A 214 -1.76 18.00 -1.14
N THR A 215 -2.93 17.65 -1.64
CA THR A 215 -4.07 18.58 -1.62
C THR A 215 -5.31 18.06 -0.90
N ASP A 216 -5.44 16.74 -0.76
CA ASP A 216 -6.67 16.15 -0.21
C ASP A 216 -6.42 14.83 0.55
N ILE A 217 -5.56 14.91 1.59
CA ILE A 217 -5.45 13.85 2.60
C ILE A 217 -6.49 14.12 3.67
N ARG A 218 -7.32 13.13 3.99
CA ARG A 218 -8.39 13.24 4.99
C ARG A 218 -8.22 12.21 6.09
N PRO A 219 -8.38 12.59 7.37
CA PRO A 219 -8.33 11.63 8.47
C PRO A 219 -9.43 10.57 8.31
N ASP A 220 -9.06 9.32 8.52
CA ASP A 220 -9.98 8.20 8.74
C ASP A 220 -9.78 7.69 10.16
N ALA A 221 -10.60 8.17 11.07
CA ALA A 221 -10.46 7.89 12.50
C ALA A 221 -10.68 6.39 12.82
N GLU A 222 -11.55 5.71 12.09
CA GLU A 222 -11.82 4.28 12.29
C GLU A 222 -10.58 3.46 11.89
N THR A 223 -10.06 3.66 10.70
CA THR A 223 -8.84 2.99 10.21
C THR A 223 -7.63 3.33 11.08
N TYR A 224 -7.47 4.60 11.48
CA TYR A 224 -6.39 5.03 12.37
C TYR A 224 -6.45 4.32 13.72
N ASN A 225 -7.59 4.32 14.38
CA ASN A 225 -7.77 3.67 15.68
C ASN A 225 -7.55 2.16 15.61
N ALA A 226 -8.00 1.51 14.53
CA ALA A 226 -7.74 0.08 14.30
C ALA A 226 -6.24 -0.20 14.14
N ASN A 227 -5.50 0.64 13.40
CA ASN A 227 -4.06 0.52 13.23
C ASN A 227 -3.30 0.80 14.54
N ILE A 228 -3.67 1.81 15.30
CA ILE A 228 -3.09 2.08 16.62
C ILE A 228 -3.33 0.91 17.58
N ALA A 229 -4.51 0.31 17.55
CA ALA A 229 -4.80 -0.87 18.38
C ALA A 229 -3.89 -2.07 18.04
N LYS A 230 -3.49 -2.23 16.77
CA LYS A 230 -2.51 -3.24 16.33
C LYS A 230 -1.08 -2.91 16.74
N VAL A 231 -0.70 -1.62 16.68
CA VAL A 231 0.67 -1.15 16.97
C VAL A 231 0.94 -1.09 18.46
N ARG A 232 -0.05 -0.73 19.30
CA ARG A 232 0.09 -0.57 20.74
C ARG A 232 0.72 -1.77 21.45
N PRO A 233 0.28 -3.04 21.23
CA PRO A 233 0.90 -4.20 21.87
C PRO A 233 2.38 -4.36 21.49
N SER A 234 2.77 -4.07 20.25
CA SER A 234 4.16 -4.17 19.82
C SER A 234 5.05 -3.13 20.51
N LEU A 235 4.55 -1.90 20.71
CA LEU A 235 5.27 -0.85 21.44
C LEU A 235 5.45 -1.24 22.92
N VAL A 236 4.41 -1.72 23.59
CA VAL A 236 4.49 -2.18 25.00
C VAL A 236 5.46 -3.36 25.14
N ASN A 237 5.49 -4.26 24.15
CA ASN A 237 6.40 -5.41 24.18
C ASN A 237 7.83 -5.04 23.74
N ALA A 238 8.04 -3.97 23.02
CA ALA A 238 9.35 -3.49 22.61
C ALA A 238 10.25 -3.20 23.84
N GLU A 239 9.68 -2.67 24.92
CA GLU A 239 10.39 -2.41 26.18
C GLU A 239 10.87 -3.69 26.89
N LYS A 240 10.34 -4.85 26.49
CA LYS A 240 10.73 -6.17 27.03
C LYS A 240 11.73 -6.91 26.11
N ASN A 241 12.00 -6.37 24.93
CA ASN A 241 12.90 -7.00 23.97
C ASN A 241 14.35 -6.53 24.21
N PRO A 242 15.29 -7.44 24.57
CA PRO A 242 16.68 -7.07 24.84
C PRO A 242 17.36 -6.33 23.70
N ASN A 243 17.09 -6.71 22.45
CA ASN A 243 17.67 -6.04 21.28
C ASN A 243 17.16 -4.60 21.13
N THR A 244 15.86 -4.38 21.39
CA THR A 244 15.29 -3.03 21.36
C THR A 244 15.93 -2.15 22.43
N ILE A 245 16.05 -2.68 23.66
CA ILE A 245 16.72 -1.97 24.77
C ILE A 245 18.17 -1.65 24.42
N PHE A 246 18.90 -2.61 23.85
CA PHE A 246 20.28 -2.40 23.42
C PHE A 246 20.38 -1.28 22.39
N MET A 247 19.58 -1.33 21.32
CA MET A 247 19.59 -0.33 20.24
C MET A 247 19.14 1.08 20.66
N GLN A 248 18.37 1.18 21.76
CA GLN A 248 17.95 2.47 22.33
C GLN A 248 19.06 3.11 23.20
N ASN A 249 20.02 2.34 23.68
CA ASN A 249 21.08 2.79 24.57
C ASN A 249 22.47 2.93 23.88
N VAL A 250 22.55 2.66 22.58
CA VAL A 250 23.75 2.82 21.76
C VAL A 250 23.58 4.01 20.83
#